data_198ea11814c04f02d15be768b86336e6
#
_entry.id   198ea11814c04f02d15be768b86336e6
#
_cell.length_a   1.000
_cell.length_b   1.000
_cell.length_c   1.000
_cell.angle_alpha   90.00
_cell.angle_beta   90.00
_cell.angle_gamma   90.00
#
_symmetry.space_group_name_H-M   'P 1'
#
loop_
_entity.id
_entity.type
_entity.pdbx_description
1 polymer ?
#
loop_
_entity_poly.entity_id
_entity_poly.type
_entity_poly.pdbx_seq_one_letter_code
_entity_poly.pdbx_strand_id
1 'polypeptide(L)'
;GALELSGLPGKLADCQIGKQEGTELFIVEGDSAGGSAKQGRNRANQAVLPLRGKILNTYVEDLNANKNGNGNGNGSDQRTKALSKMISSNEIVTLINALGLDPKAQEIDLKDLRYGKIIIMTDADVDGSHIRALLLTFFNNKPFNKLIENGHVYLAQPPLFKINKGSKGIYIKDEKELEEYIVNNKKELKKIKKGSKDYFKALDEEKSKMNIQRFKGLGEMNPEELWNTTL
;
A
#
# COMPACT_ATOMS: atom_id res chain seq x y z
N GLY A 1 27.24 -17.56 -1.84
CA GLY A 1 26.20 -17.74 -0.95
C GLY A 1 26.13 -16.97 0.34
N ALA A 2 27.05 -17.13 1.30
CA ALA A 2 26.92 -16.56 2.64
C ALA A 2 27.18 -15.05 2.72
N LEU A 3 27.82 -14.47 1.75
CA LEU A 3 28.14 -13.03 1.70
C LEU A 3 26.97 -12.16 1.20
N GLU A 4 26.03 -12.73 0.48
CA GLU A 4 24.85 -12.00 -0.03
C GLU A 4 23.76 -11.78 1.02
N LEU A 5 23.69 -12.63 2.04
CA LEU A 5 22.73 -12.53 3.14
C LEU A 5 23.06 -11.42 4.14
N SER A 6 24.31 -10.97 4.22
CA SER A 6 24.76 -9.96 5.18
C SER A 6 24.29 -8.52 4.85
N GLY A 7 23.78 -8.27 3.65
CA GLY A 7 23.27 -6.96 3.21
C GLY A 7 21.76 -6.78 3.28
N LEU A 8 20.99 -7.83 3.62
CA LEU A 8 19.53 -7.75 3.67
C LEU A 8 19.03 -7.11 4.98
N PRO A 9 17.98 -6.24 4.91
CA PRO A 9 17.43 -5.62 6.10
C PRO A 9 16.84 -6.64 7.09
N GLY A 10 17.09 -6.43 8.38
CA GLY A 10 16.54 -7.29 9.43
C GLY A 10 15.02 -7.30 9.54
N LYS A 11 14.37 -6.24 9.04
CA LYS A 11 12.90 -6.14 8.99
C LYS A 11 12.26 -6.95 7.86
N LEU A 12 13.03 -7.34 6.86
CA LEU A 12 12.55 -8.08 5.71
C LEU A 12 12.22 -9.52 6.09
N ALA A 13 10.95 -9.90 5.95
CA ALA A 13 10.55 -11.30 5.94
C ALA A 13 10.62 -11.83 4.52
N ASP A 14 11.76 -12.36 4.15
CA ASP A 14 12.02 -12.81 2.78
C ASP A 14 11.26 -14.09 2.41
N CYS A 15 11.12 -14.35 1.13
CA CYS A 15 10.57 -15.60 0.62
C CYS A 15 11.67 -16.64 0.36
N GLN A 16 11.25 -17.89 0.21
CA GLN A 16 12.17 -19.03 0.03
C GLN A 16 12.79 -19.08 -1.37
N ILE A 17 12.03 -18.64 -2.38
CA ILE A 17 12.50 -18.60 -3.77
C ILE A 17 13.47 -17.44 -3.93
N GLY A 18 14.72 -17.75 -4.29
CA GLY A 18 15.77 -16.77 -4.52
C GLY A 18 15.85 -16.21 -5.95
N LYS A 19 14.79 -16.34 -6.72
CA LYS A 19 14.70 -15.84 -8.11
C LYS A 19 13.73 -14.67 -8.19
N GLN A 20 13.96 -13.76 -9.13
CA GLN A 20 13.04 -12.67 -9.41
C GLN A 20 11.67 -13.19 -9.89
N GLU A 21 11.66 -14.14 -10.81
CA GLU A 21 10.46 -14.64 -11.46
C GLU A 21 9.50 -15.31 -10.46
N GLY A 22 8.24 -14.90 -10.51
CA GLY A 22 7.17 -15.46 -9.69
C GLY A 22 7.19 -15.02 -8.23
N THR A 23 8.07 -14.10 -7.84
CA THR A 23 8.16 -13.59 -6.46
C THR A 23 7.54 -12.21 -6.32
N GLU A 24 7.04 -11.93 -5.13
CA GLU A 24 6.35 -10.69 -4.79
C GLU A 24 6.87 -10.13 -3.48
N LEU A 25 7.17 -8.82 -3.46
CA LEU A 25 7.46 -8.09 -2.23
C LEU A 25 6.27 -7.19 -1.88
N PHE A 26 5.69 -7.39 -0.71
CA PHE A 26 4.67 -6.52 -0.14
C PHE A 26 5.32 -5.49 0.78
N ILE A 27 5.16 -4.22 0.42
CA ILE A 27 5.55 -3.09 1.27
C ILE A 27 4.32 -2.71 2.09
N VAL A 28 4.40 -2.82 3.40
CA VAL A 28 3.28 -2.54 4.32
C VAL A 28 3.65 -1.46 5.32
N GLU A 29 2.65 -0.76 5.83
CA GLU A 29 2.84 0.27 6.84
C GLU A 29 2.76 -0.32 8.24
N GLY A 30 3.85 -0.20 9.00
CA GLY A 30 3.92 -0.53 10.41
C GLY A 30 4.01 -2.02 10.74
N ASP A 31 4.33 -2.29 12.01
CA ASP A 31 4.60 -3.64 12.49
C ASP A 31 3.33 -4.49 12.63
N SER A 32 2.19 -3.87 12.92
CA SER A 32 0.91 -4.58 13.06
C SER A 32 0.46 -5.19 11.72
N ALA A 33 0.42 -4.38 10.67
CA ALA A 33 0.12 -4.84 9.32
C ALA A 33 1.20 -5.82 8.82
N GLY A 34 2.46 -5.54 9.13
CA GLY A 34 3.59 -6.42 8.83
C GLY A 34 3.44 -7.79 9.47
N GLY A 35 3.02 -7.86 10.73
CA GLY A 35 2.78 -9.12 11.43
C GLY A 35 1.68 -9.96 10.79
N SER A 36 0.54 -9.36 10.48
CA SER A 36 -0.58 -10.04 9.79
C SER A 36 -0.19 -10.52 8.39
N ALA A 37 0.51 -9.68 7.62
CA ALA A 37 0.97 -10.04 6.29
C ALA A 37 2.01 -11.17 6.31
N LYS A 38 2.96 -11.16 7.26
CA LYS A 38 3.94 -12.22 7.44
C LYS A 38 3.29 -13.58 7.71
N GLN A 39 2.24 -13.59 8.54
CA GLN A 39 1.52 -14.82 8.88
C GLN A 39 0.62 -15.30 7.74
N GLY A 40 -0.02 -14.38 7.01
CA GLY A 40 -0.96 -14.72 5.93
C GLY A 40 -0.31 -15.07 4.60
N ARG A 41 0.93 -14.65 4.36
CA ARG A 41 1.62 -14.80 3.08
C ARG A 41 1.94 -16.26 2.71
N ASN A 42 2.15 -16.47 1.42
CA ASN A 42 2.81 -17.68 0.94
C ASN A 42 4.34 -17.51 1.09
N ARG A 43 4.94 -18.22 2.02
CA ARG A 43 6.38 -18.13 2.33
C ARG A 43 7.28 -18.54 1.18
N ALA A 44 6.78 -19.31 0.23
CA ALA A 44 7.56 -19.74 -0.91
C ALA A 44 7.94 -18.56 -1.82
N ASN A 45 6.98 -17.68 -2.15
CA ASN A 45 7.16 -16.66 -3.17
C ASN A 45 6.76 -15.24 -2.74
N GLN A 46 6.27 -15.04 -1.53
CA GLN A 46 5.87 -13.73 -1.04
C GLN A 46 6.75 -13.28 0.13
N ALA A 47 7.34 -12.10 -0.01
CA ALA A 47 8.11 -11.41 1.03
C ALA A 47 7.32 -10.21 1.56
N VAL A 48 7.61 -9.80 2.79
CA VAL A 48 6.99 -8.65 3.43
C VAL A 48 8.05 -7.73 4.03
N LEU A 49 7.96 -6.45 3.72
CA LEU A 49 8.78 -5.39 4.28
C LEU A 49 7.88 -4.36 4.95
N PRO A 50 7.82 -4.30 6.29
CA PRO A 50 7.15 -3.22 6.99
C PRO A 50 8.00 -1.95 6.97
N LEU A 51 7.38 -0.82 6.67
CA LEU A 51 8.00 0.51 6.74
C LEU A 51 7.28 1.36 7.78
N ARG A 52 8.02 2.26 8.41
CA ARG A 52 7.48 3.19 9.40
C ARG A 52 6.87 4.40 8.73
N GLY A 53 5.54 4.43 8.66
CA GLY A 53 4.81 5.48 7.98
C GLY A 53 5.01 6.87 8.57
N LYS A 54 5.12 7.01 9.89
CA LYS A 54 5.37 8.29 10.56
C LYS A 54 6.67 8.95 10.13
N ILE A 55 7.73 8.18 9.91
CA ILE A 55 9.02 8.69 9.44
C ILE A 55 8.91 9.17 8.00
N LEU A 56 8.20 8.43 7.16
CA LEU A 56 7.97 8.81 5.76
C LEU A 56 7.07 10.05 5.63
N ASN A 57 6.06 10.20 6.48
CA ASN A 57 5.16 11.36 6.48
C ASN A 57 5.87 12.68 6.77
N THR A 58 6.93 12.69 7.56
CA THR A 58 7.76 13.88 7.82
C THR A 58 8.29 14.47 6.51
N TYR A 59 8.69 13.64 5.56
CA TYR A 59 9.16 14.10 4.25
C TYR A 59 8.05 14.61 3.33
N VAL A 60 6.83 14.09 3.47
CA VAL A 60 5.66 14.60 2.74
C VAL A 60 5.31 16.01 3.20
N GLU A 61 5.35 16.26 4.50
CA GLU A 61 5.12 17.59 5.08
C GLU A 61 6.14 18.60 4.55
N ASP A 62 7.42 18.23 4.53
CA ASP A 62 8.49 19.08 3.96
C ASP A 62 8.27 19.39 2.47
N LEU A 63 7.83 18.39 1.69
CA LEU A 63 7.52 18.57 0.26
C LEU A 63 6.32 19.49 0.04
N ASN A 64 5.32 19.43 0.92
CA ASN A 64 4.08 20.22 0.84
C ASN A 64 4.29 21.65 1.38
N ALA A 65 5.06 21.84 2.45
CA ALA A 65 5.42 23.14 2.98
C ALA A 65 6.09 24.01 1.92
N ASN A 66 6.93 23.41 1.09
CA ASN A 66 7.63 24.09 -0.01
C ASN A 66 6.72 24.48 -1.20
N LYS A 67 5.48 23.94 -1.28
CA LYS A 67 4.51 24.37 -2.31
C LYS A 67 3.77 25.66 -1.95
N ASN A 68 3.65 25.98 -0.67
CA ASN A 68 2.88 27.13 -0.17
C ASN A 68 3.76 28.35 0.18
N GLY A 69 5.08 28.25 0.05
CA GLY A 69 5.99 29.34 0.28
C GLY A 69 6.04 30.31 -0.90
N ASN A 70 5.48 31.50 -0.73
CA ASN A 70 5.63 32.65 -1.59
C ASN A 70 7.09 33.16 -1.49
N GLY A 71 8.03 32.47 -2.11
CA GLY A 71 9.45 32.81 -2.07
C GLY A 71 10.04 32.83 -3.47
N ASN A 72 10.54 33.98 -3.86
CA ASN A 72 11.44 34.22 -4.99
C ASN A 72 12.74 33.40 -4.82
N GLY A 73 12.69 32.13 -4.97
CA GLY A 73 13.86 31.27 -4.89
C GLY A 73 13.57 29.93 -5.55
N ASN A 74 14.46 29.49 -6.40
CA ASN A 74 14.47 28.27 -7.18
C ASN A 74 13.70 27.10 -6.51
N GLY A 75 12.41 26.99 -6.75
CA GLY A 75 11.56 25.91 -6.24
C GLY A 75 12.01 24.51 -6.68
N SER A 76 12.81 24.43 -7.74
CA SER A 76 13.44 23.21 -8.21
C SER A 76 14.53 22.70 -7.24
N ASP A 77 15.34 23.59 -6.68
CA ASP A 77 16.43 23.22 -5.78
C ASP A 77 15.95 22.69 -4.43
N GLN A 78 14.90 23.29 -3.88
CA GLN A 78 14.32 22.86 -2.60
C GLN A 78 13.62 21.49 -2.73
N ARG A 79 12.92 21.27 -3.84
CA ARG A 79 12.29 19.99 -4.13
C ARG A 79 13.33 18.89 -4.33
N THR A 80 14.41 19.18 -5.02
CA THR A 80 15.55 18.27 -5.22
C THR A 80 16.21 17.92 -3.89
N LYS A 81 16.38 18.88 -2.98
CA LYS A 81 16.94 18.64 -1.64
C LYS A 81 16.03 17.76 -0.79
N ALA A 82 14.71 18.01 -0.82
CA ALA A 82 13.74 17.18 -0.08
C ALA A 82 13.70 15.74 -0.60
N LEU A 83 13.75 15.55 -1.91
CA LEU A 83 13.84 14.21 -2.53
C LEU A 83 15.16 13.52 -2.19
N SER A 84 16.28 14.24 -2.17
CA SER A 84 17.57 13.68 -1.78
C SER A 84 17.59 13.23 -0.32
N LYS A 85 16.97 14.00 0.58
CA LYS A 85 16.79 13.61 1.97
C LYS A 85 15.93 12.34 2.09
N MET A 86 14.83 12.25 1.35
CA MET A 86 13.97 11.09 1.33
C MET A 86 14.72 9.83 0.87
N ILE A 87 15.46 9.92 -0.23
CA ILE A 87 16.24 8.78 -0.78
C ILE A 87 17.34 8.35 0.19
N SER A 88 17.91 9.25 0.97
CA SER A 88 18.91 8.95 1.99
C SER A 88 18.33 8.51 3.33
N SER A 89 17.00 8.54 3.51
CA SER A 89 16.37 8.07 4.75
C SER A 89 16.58 6.58 4.96
N ASN A 90 16.68 6.15 6.22
CA ASN A 90 16.88 4.75 6.56
C ASN A 90 15.76 3.84 6.02
N GLU A 91 14.51 4.33 6.00
CA GLU A 91 13.37 3.55 5.50
C GLU A 91 13.48 3.30 3.98
N ILE A 92 13.84 4.30 3.22
CA ILE A 92 14.01 4.17 1.75
C ILE A 92 15.27 3.38 1.42
N VAL A 93 16.38 3.61 2.10
CA VAL A 93 17.61 2.80 1.93
C VAL A 93 17.33 1.33 2.24
N THR A 94 16.59 1.06 3.30
CA THR A 94 16.14 -0.31 3.64
C THR A 94 15.33 -0.93 2.50
N LEU A 95 14.41 -0.18 1.92
CA LEU A 95 13.62 -0.63 0.77
C LEU A 95 14.51 -0.95 -0.44
N ILE A 96 15.42 -0.06 -0.79
CA ILE A 96 16.33 -0.25 -1.94
C ILE A 96 17.20 -1.49 -1.75
N ASN A 97 17.74 -1.67 -0.54
CA ASN A 97 18.52 -2.86 -0.20
C ASN A 97 17.70 -4.15 -0.27
N ALA A 98 16.44 -4.11 0.21
CA ALA A 98 15.53 -5.25 0.11
C ALA A 98 15.25 -5.64 -1.36
N LEU A 99 15.19 -4.66 -2.24
CA LEU A 99 15.02 -4.87 -3.68
C LEU A 99 16.26 -5.44 -4.37
N GLY A 100 17.40 -5.51 -3.69
CA GLY A 100 18.68 -5.96 -4.27
C GLY A 100 19.38 -4.90 -5.10
N LEU A 101 18.99 -3.64 -4.95
CA LEU A 101 19.52 -2.50 -5.70
C LEU A 101 20.51 -1.70 -4.84
N ASP A 102 21.33 -0.88 -5.49
CA ASP A 102 22.26 0.01 -4.81
C ASP A 102 21.61 1.40 -4.62
N PRO A 103 21.50 1.91 -3.38
CA PRO A 103 20.96 3.24 -3.12
C PRO A 103 21.71 4.38 -3.80
N LYS A 104 22.98 4.18 -4.12
CA LYS A 104 23.86 5.17 -4.76
C LYS A 104 23.99 5.00 -6.27
N ALA A 105 23.35 3.98 -6.85
CA ALA A 105 23.42 3.73 -8.27
C ALA A 105 22.74 4.84 -9.08
N GLN A 106 23.36 5.22 -10.19
CA GLN A 106 22.79 6.17 -11.15
C GLN A 106 21.93 5.46 -12.21
N GLU A 107 22.17 4.17 -12.40
CA GLU A 107 21.41 3.30 -13.30
C GLU A 107 21.07 1.98 -12.61
N ILE A 108 19.95 1.39 -13.01
CA ILE A 108 19.48 0.10 -12.49
C ILE A 108 19.55 -0.94 -13.59
N ASP A 109 20.16 -2.10 -13.29
CA ASP A 109 20.00 -3.31 -14.05
C ASP A 109 18.83 -4.11 -13.47
N LEU A 110 17.77 -4.33 -14.26
CA LEU A 110 16.60 -5.09 -13.83
C LEU A 110 16.90 -6.53 -13.46
N LYS A 111 18.02 -7.08 -13.90
CA LYS A 111 18.49 -8.43 -13.50
C LYS A 111 18.86 -8.51 -12.02
N ASP A 112 19.24 -7.38 -11.43
CA ASP A 112 19.60 -7.30 -10.01
C ASP A 112 18.37 -7.22 -9.09
N LEU A 113 17.22 -6.88 -9.64
CA LEU A 113 15.96 -6.80 -8.89
C LEU A 113 15.59 -8.18 -8.34
N ARG A 114 15.37 -8.27 -7.02
CA ARG A 114 15.13 -9.55 -6.34
C ARG A 114 13.70 -10.08 -6.48
N TYR A 115 12.73 -9.21 -6.78
CA TYR A 115 11.32 -9.58 -6.86
C TYR A 115 10.71 -9.23 -8.21
N GLY A 116 9.85 -10.10 -8.70
CA GLY A 116 9.11 -9.86 -9.95
C GLY A 116 8.04 -8.79 -9.82
N LYS A 117 7.43 -8.69 -8.64
CA LYS A 117 6.43 -7.67 -8.32
C LYS A 117 6.76 -6.98 -7.01
N ILE A 118 6.56 -5.67 -6.99
CA ILE A 118 6.67 -4.82 -5.81
C ILE A 118 5.26 -4.27 -5.56
N ILE A 119 4.64 -4.68 -4.47
CA ILE A 119 3.24 -4.38 -4.19
C ILE A 119 3.16 -3.47 -2.96
N ILE A 120 2.70 -2.25 -3.16
CA ILE A 120 2.47 -1.29 -2.09
C ILE A 120 1.09 -1.57 -1.52
N MET A 121 1.04 -2.01 -0.26
CA MET A 121 -0.19 -2.35 0.45
C MET A 121 -0.31 -1.45 1.68
N THR A 122 -1.09 -0.39 1.56
CA THR A 122 -1.31 0.61 2.62
C THR A 122 -2.76 0.61 3.07
N ASP A 123 -2.99 1.17 4.27
CA ASP A 123 -4.33 1.40 4.78
C ASP A 123 -5.14 2.29 3.82
N ALA A 124 -6.45 2.12 3.83
CA ALA A 124 -7.36 2.90 3.00
C ALA A 124 -7.67 4.30 3.58
N ASP A 125 -7.01 4.68 4.67
CA ASP A 125 -7.15 5.99 5.30
C ASP A 125 -6.27 7.07 4.62
N VAL A 126 -6.34 8.30 5.16
CA VAL A 126 -5.58 9.45 4.64
C VAL A 126 -4.07 9.25 4.79
N ASP A 127 -3.63 8.67 5.92
CA ASP A 127 -2.20 8.42 6.18
C ASP A 127 -1.63 7.39 5.22
N GLY A 128 -2.36 6.32 4.96
CA GLY A 128 -2.00 5.32 3.95
C GLY A 128 -1.91 5.89 2.54
N SER A 129 -2.80 6.83 2.20
CA SER A 129 -2.76 7.56 0.93
C SER A 129 -1.50 8.42 0.79
N HIS A 130 -1.08 9.09 1.86
CA HIS A 130 0.16 9.89 1.88
C HIS A 130 1.41 9.04 1.67
N ILE A 131 1.51 7.91 2.36
CA ILE A 131 2.65 6.98 2.23
C ILE A 131 2.71 6.41 0.82
N ARG A 132 1.57 6.03 0.26
CA ARG A 132 1.47 5.55 -1.11
C ARG A 132 1.95 6.62 -2.10
N ALA A 133 1.51 7.86 -1.94
CA ALA A 133 1.95 8.98 -2.77
C ALA A 133 3.46 9.21 -2.67
N LEU A 134 4.03 9.11 -1.48
CA LEU A 134 5.47 9.25 -1.25
C LEU A 134 6.27 8.13 -1.92
N LEU A 135 5.86 6.89 -1.76
CA LEU A 135 6.50 5.75 -2.40
C LEU A 135 6.41 5.82 -3.92
N LEU A 136 5.28 6.24 -4.47
CA LEU A 136 5.13 6.46 -5.90
C LEU A 136 6.03 7.60 -6.40
N THR A 137 6.18 8.67 -5.63
CA THR A 137 7.11 9.75 -5.94
C THR A 137 8.54 9.22 -5.99
N PHE A 138 8.94 8.40 -5.03
CA PHE A 138 10.24 7.74 -5.01
C PHE A 138 10.44 6.87 -6.26
N PHE A 139 9.49 6.00 -6.59
CA PHE A 139 9.59 5.13 -7.76
C PHE A 139 9.52 5.89 -9.08
N ASN A 140 8.97 7.10 -9.12
CA ASN A 140 8.98 7.94 -10.32
C ASN A 140 10.31 8.66 -10.56
N ASN A 141 11.23 8.67 -9.60
CA ASN A 141 12.53 9.30 -9.73
C ASN A 141 13.54 8.36 -10.39
N LYS A 142 14.40 8.96 -11.22
CA LYS A 142 15.55 8.24 -11.75
C LYS A 142 16.52 7.85 -10.61
N PRO A 143 17.11 6.67 -10.65
CA PRO A 143 17.00 5.61 -11.67
C PRO A 143 15.84 4.64 -11.45
N PHE A 144 15.04 4.79 -10.37
CA PHE A 144 14.02 3.82 -9.94
C PHE A 144 12.75 3.82 -10.80
N ASN A 145 12.55 4.88 -11.62
CA ASN A 145 11.46 4.93 -12.59
C ASN A 145 11.43 3.76 -13.57
N LYS A 146 12.57 3.14 -13.80
CA LYS A 146 12.69 1.94 -14.64
C LYS A 146 11.83 0.77 -14.13
N LEU A 147 11.60 0.69 -12.82
CA LEU A 147 10.74 -0.33 -12.20
C LEU A 147 9.27 -0.15 -12.57
N ILE A 148 8.79 1.10 -12.59
CA ILE A 148 7.42 1.41 -13.05
C ILE A 148 7.27 1.19 -14.55
N GLU A 149 8.21 1.68 -15.34
CA GLU A 149 8.21 1.57 -16.80
C GLU A 149 8.17 0.11 -17.29
N ASN A 150 8.77 -0.80 -16.52
CA ASN A 150 8.79 -2.22 -16.84
C ASN A 150 7.72 -3.04 -16.09
N GLY A 151 6.75 -2.39 -15.47
CA GLY A 151 5.58 -3.03 -14.90
C GLY A 151 5.82 -3.83 -13.62
N HIS A 152 6.83 -3.49 -12.82
CA HIS A 152 7.14 -4.18 -11.57
C HIS A 152 6.40 -3.64 -10.35
N VAL A 153 5.85 -2.43 -10.41
CA VAL A 153 5.22 -1.76 -9.26
C VAL A 153 3.70 -1.84 -9.34
N TYR A 154 3.09 -2.30 -8.26
CA TYR A 154 1.63 -2.48 -8.12
C TYR A 154 1.12 -1.82 -6.86
N LEU A 155 -0.15 -1.47 -6.86
CA LEU A 155 -0.87 -0.98 -5.70
C LEU A 155 -1.93 -2.01 -5.30
N ALA A 156 -1.91 -2.44 -4.05
CA ALA A 156 -2.96 -3.26 -3.48
C ALA A 156 -3.83 -2.43 -2.54
N GLN A 157 -5.14 -2.58 -2.65
CA GLN A 157 -6.10 -1.93 -1.77
C GLN A 157 -6.90 -3.01 -1.05
N PRO A 158 -6.64 -3.26 0.24
CA PRO A 158 -7.47 -4.14 1.04
C PRO A 158 -8.91 -3.62 1.11
N PRO A 159 -9.90 -4.51 1.31
CA PRO A 159 -11.29 -4.09 1.43
C PRO A 159 -11.51 -3.23 2.67
N LEU A 160 -12.43 -2.27 2.58
CA LEU A 160 -12.85 -1.43 3.72
C LEU A 160 -13.88 -2.13 4.61
N PHE A 161 -14.71 -3.00 4.05
CA PHE A 161 -15.83 -3.61 4.76
C PHE A 161 -15.89 -5.11 4.58
N LYS A 162 -16.47 -5.77 5.57
CA LYS A 162 -16.89 -7.17 5.51
C LYS A 162 -18.34 -7.25 5.94
N ILE A 163 -19.19 -7.83 5.10
CA ILE A 163 -20.59 -8.11 5.42
C ILE A 163 -20.68 -9.58 5.86
N ASN A 164 -21.06 -9.79 7.10
CA ASN A 164 -21.21 -11.13 7.66
C ASN A 164 -22.62 -11.66 7.38
N LYS A 165 -22.72 -12.73 6.59
CA LYS A 165 -23.94 -13.48 6.32
C LYS A 165 -23.78 -14.92 6.80
N GLY A 166 -24.27 -15.21 8.00
CA GLY A 166 -24.11 -16.55 8.57
C GLY A 166 -22.64 -16.93 8.69
N SER A 167 -22.24 -18.05 8.08
CA SER A 167 -20.86 -18.53 8.05
C SER A 167 -20.00 -17.91 6.94
N LYS A 168 -20.60 -17.12 6.03
CA LYS A 168 -19.91 -16.50 4.90
C LYS A 168 -19.72 -15.00 5.12
N GLY A 169 -18.55 -14.50 4.76
CA GLY A 169 -18.25 -13.08 4.69
C GLY A 169 -18.16 -12.59 3.25
N ILE A 170 -18.73 -11.42 2.98
CA ILE A 170 -18.59 -10.73 1.70
C ILE A 170 -17.70 -9.52 1.94
N TYR A 171 -16.57 -9.44 1.22
CA TYR A 171 -15.65 -8.32 1.31
C TYR A 171 -16.03 -7.24 0.31
N ILE A 172 -16.07 -6.00 0.78
CA ILE A 172 -16.46 -4.83 0.01
C ILE A 172 -15.29 -3.85 -0.01
N LYS A 173 -14.91 -3.41 -1.18
CA LYS A 173 -13.72 -2.62 -1.43
C LYS A 173 -13.80 -1.22 -0.80
N ASP A 174 -14.91 -0.51 -1.04
CA ASP A 174 -15.10 0.89 -0.65
C ASP A 174 -16.58 1.23 -0.43
N GLU A 175 -16.83 2.51 -0.08
CA GLU A 175 -18.20 3.02 0.16
C GLU A 175 -19.10 2.89 -1.08
N LYS A 176 -18.56 3.12 -2.26
CA LYS A 176 -19.31 3.02 -3.53
C LYS A 176 -19.77 1.61 -3.81
N GLU A 177 -18.90 0.63 -3.63
CA GLU A 177 -19.24 -0.78 -3.79
C GLU A 177 -20.25 -1.25 -2.75
N LEU A 178 -20.16 -0.74 -1.50
CA LEU A 178 -21.14 -1.01 -0.46
C LEU A 178 -22.52 -0.51 -0.85
N GLU A 179 -22.63 0.71 -1.34
CA GLU A 179 -23.87 1.28 -1.83
C GLU A 179 -24.46 0.46 -2.97
N GLU A 180 -23.67 0.09 -3.96
CA GLU A 180 -24.06 -0.75 -5.09
C GLU A 180 -24.56 -2.14 -4.63
N TYR A 181 -23.88 -2.74 -3.66
CA TYR A 181 -24.28 -4.02 -3.09
C TYR A 181 -25.66 -3.93 -2.43
N ILE A 182 -25.90 -2.89 -1.62
CA ILE A 182 -27.17 -2.68 -0.93
C ILE A 182 -28.30 -2.44 -1.93
N VAL A 183 -28.08 -1.60 -2.93
CA VAL A 183 -29.06 -1.28 -3.97
C VAL A 183 -29.39 -2.51 -4.82
N ASN A 184 -28.41 -3.34 -5.15
CA ASN A 184 -28.62 -4.57 -5.91
C ASN A 184 -29.40 -5.65 -5.15
N ASN A 185 -29.28 -5.66 -3.82
CA ASN A 185 -30.01 -6.59 -2.96
C ASN A 185 -31.41 -6.11 -2.57
N LYS A 186 -31.70 -4.82 -2.72
CA LYS A 186 -33.01 -4.21 -2.42
C LYS A 186 -33.52 -3.44 -3.62
N LYS A 187 -34.28 -4.11 -4.47
CA LYS A 187 -34.83 -3.55 -5.72
C LYS A 187 -35.68 -2.28 -5.51
N GLU A 188 -36.28 -2.13 -4.34
CA GLU A 188 -37.08 -0.96 -3.98
C GLU A 188 -36.26 0.32 -3.96
N LEU A 189 -34.96 0.25 -3.59
CA LEU A 189 -34.06 1.40 -3.62
C LEU A 189 -33.80 1.93 -5.04
N LYS A 190 -33.89 1.10 -6.03
CA LYS A 190 -33.74 1.50 -7.45
C LYS A 190 -34.87 2.41 -7.93
N LYS A 191 -36.03 2.38 -7.25
CA LYS A 191 -37.20 3.20 -7.57
C LYS A 191 -37.12 4.60 -6.96
N ILE A 192 -36.21 4.83 -6.03
CA ILE A 192 -36.01 6.11 -5.38
C ILE A 192 -34.93 6.89 -6.14
N LYS A 193 -35.13 8.20 -6.28
CA LYS A 193 -34.13 9.06 -6.95
C LYS A 193 -32.81 9.01 -6.21
N LYS A 194 -31.76 8.55 -6.90
CA LYS A 194 -30.40 8.46 -6.37
C LYS A 194 -29.91 9.83 -5.90
N GLY A 195 -29.38 9.89 -4.67
CA GLY A 195 -28.90 11.12 -4.06
C GLY A 195 -29.94 11.96 -3.34
N SER A 196 -31.23 11.55 -3.35
CA SER A 196 -32.29 12.22 -2.59
C SER A 196 -32.21 11.90 -1.10
N LYS A 197 -32.86 12.72 -0.25
CA LYS A 197 -32.96 12.44 1.21
C LYS A 197 -33.61 11.08 1.48
N ASP A 198 -34.67 10.76 0.74
CA ASP A 198 -35.38 9.48 0.89
C ASP A 198 -34.50 8.29 0.50
N TYR A 199 -33.68 8.46 -0.51
CA TYR A 199 -32.70 7.46 -0.93
C TYR A 199 -31.67 7.18 0.18
N PHE A 200 -31.05 8.21 0.74
CA PHE A 200 -30.06 8.04 1.81
C PHE A 200 -30.69 7.49 3.10
N LYS A 201 -31.92 7.89 3.42
CA LYS A 201 -32.64 7.34 4.57
C LYS A 201 -32.92 5.85 4.37
N ALA A 202 -33.39 5.45 3.22
CA ALA A 202 -33.64 4.05 2.89
C ALA A 202 -32.34 3.22 2.87
N LEU A 203 -31.25 3.81 2.38
CA LEU A 203 -29.91 3.19 2.39
C LEU A 203 -29.42 2.94 3.81
N ASP A 204 -29.55 3.92 4.70
CA ASP A 204 -29.15 3.80 6.10
C ASP A 204 -30.00 2.77 6.86
N GLU A 205 -31.29 2.71 6.59
CA GLU A 205 -32.18 1.69 7.15
C GLU A 205 -31.75 0.27 6.75
N GLU A 206 -31.34 0.06 5.50
CA GLU A 206 -30.84 -1.22 5.05
C GLU A 206 -29.47 -1.57 5.64
N LYS A 207 -28.57 -0.59 5.77
CA LYS A 207 -27.29 -0.77 6.49
C LYS A 207 -27.47 -1.22 7.92
N SER A 208 -28.46 -0.66 8.62
CA SER A 208 -28.75 -1.00 10.02
C SER A 208 -29.20 -2.45 10.21
N LYS A 209 -29.76 -3.06 9.19
CA LYS A 209 -30.19 -4.48 9.19
C LYS A 209 -29.06 -5.46 8.88
N MET A 210 -27.93 -4.98 8.40
CA MET A 210 -26.78 -5.79 7.99
C MET A 210 -25.73 -5.82 9.10
N ASN A 211 -25.03 -6.94 9.21
CA ASN A 211 -23.84 -7.05 10.05
C ASN A 211 -22.61 -6.61 9.23
N ILE A 212 -22.30 -5.34 9.27
CA ILE A 212 -21.20 -4.73 8.52
C ILE A 212 -20.05 -4.44 9.47
N GLN A 213 -18.91 -5.05 9.22
CA GLN A 213 -17.64 -4.74 9.88
C GLN A 213 -16.84 -3.77 9.00
N ARG A 214 -16.39 -2.66 9.57
CA ARG A 214 -15.48 -1.73 8.92
C ARG A 214 -14.06 -1.98 9.42
N PHE A 215 -13.13 -2.17 8.50
CA PHE A 215 -11.71 -2.24 8.82
C PHE A 215 -11.11 -0.83 8.89
N LYS A 216 -10.56 -0.45 10.03
CA LYS A 216 -9.89 0.84 10.21
C LYS A 216 -8.48 0.84 9.62
N GLY A 217 -7.86 -0.35 9.54
CA GLY A 217 -6.54 -0.52 8.98
C GLY A 217 -6.19 -1.99 8.78
N LEU A 218 -5.08 -2.24 8.10
CA LEU A 218 -4.56 -3.59 7.84
C LEU A 218 -4.26 -4.36 9.12
N GLY A 219 -3.90 -3.65 10.19
CA GLY A 219 -3.64 -4.26 11.50
C GLY A 219 -4.86 -4.90 12.16
N GLU A 220 -6.08 -4.54 11.74
CA GLU A 220 -7.33 -5.16 12.21
C GLU A 220 -7.69 -6.44 11.45
N MET A 221 -7.08 -6.66 10.30
CA MET A 221 -7.27 -7.88 9.53
C MET A 221 -6.41 -9.01 10.08
N ASN A 222 -7.00 -10.18 10.26
CA ASN A 222 -6.21 -11.37 10.60
C ASN A 222 -5.47 -11.93 9.38
N PRO A 223 -4.49 -12.82 9.56
CA PRO A 223 -3.71 -13.38 8.44
C PRO A 223 -4.54 -14.07 7.38
N GLU A 224 -5.59 -14.79 7.76
CA GLU A 224 -6.49 -15.48 6.84
C GLU A 224 -7.30 -14.49 5.99
N GLU A 225 -7.78 -13.40 6.59
CA GLU A 225 -8.50 -12.34 5.88
C GLU A 225 -7.61 -11.65 4.85
N LEU A 226 -6.36 -11.37 5.17
CA LEU A 226 -5.38 -10.83 4.21
C LEU A 226 -5.09 -11.82 3.09
N TRP A 227 -4.91 -13.09 3.40
CA TRP A 227 -4.70 -14.14 2.40
C TRP A 227 -5.87 -14.24 1.42
N ASN A 228 -7.10 -14.25 1.94
CA ASN A 228 -8.30 -14.40 1.14
C ASN A 228 -8.65 -13.18 0.28
N THR A 229 -8.13 -12.01 0.61
CA THR A 229 -8.52 -10.75 -0.05
C THR A 229 -7.42 -10.13 -0.90
N THR A 230 -6.17 -10.16 -0.45
CA THR A 230 -5.11 -9.31 -1.01
C THR A 230 -3.83 -10.07 -1.36
N LEU A 231 -3.41 -11.00 -0.54
CA LEU A 231 -2.16 -11.75 -0.71
C LEU A 231 -2.22 -12.85 -1.77
#